data_2f1edbefba6cf5217dcaba358bd2ba58
#
_entry.id   2f1edbefba6cf5217dcaba358bd2ba58
#
_cell.length_a   1.000
_cell.length_b   1.000
_cell.length_c   1.000
_cell.angle_alpha   90.00
_cell.angle_beta   90.00
_cell.angle_gamma   90.00
#
_symmetry.space_group_name_H-M   'P 1'
#
loop_
_entity.id
_entity.type
_entity.pdbx_description
1 polymer ?
#
loop_
_entity_poly.entity_id
_entity_poly.type
_entity_poly.pdbx_seq_one_letter_code
_entity_poly.pdbx_strand_id
1 'polypeptide(L)'
;MSKITWDKKTGGVLLKRHISKETLSVSPRPVFFEELDLLKLKEKGWSYPECKEPLLWACNKLYYYRGEQVFEVKGANVYDAPTVVFAEGKEKLKLKPVDVEGMLERNRDEMFVIESEAIEFIRDTYTMYSSAKKSVGAAKANQLDFEALAAKVEKKTKQKMAIVKQDCDSFDVMPLEQANELGKRIFQTTRIDYFLASFSGGKDSQVVLD
;
A
#
# COMPACT_ATOMS: atom_id res chain seq x y z
N MET A 1 -8.98 -10.67 -1.16
CA MET A 1 -8.96 -9.56 -0.18
C MET A 1 -8.53 -10.15 1.16
N SER A 2 -7.39 -9.75 1.66
CA SER A 2 -6.86 -10.27 2.92
C SER A 2 -7.77 -9.88 4.08
N LYS A 3 -7.94 -10.79 5.02
CA LYS A 3 -8.74 -10.62 6.22
C LYS A 3 -7.82 -10.40 7.41
N ILE A 4 -8.32 -9.78 8.46
CA ILE A 4 -7.55 -9.37 9.63
C ILE A 4 -8.08 -10.10 10.86
N THR A 5 -7.17 -10.59 11.69
CA THR A 5 -7.48 -11.15 13.01
C THR A 5 -6.55 -10.52 14.06
N TRP A 6 -6.91 -10.64 15.34
CA TRP A 6 -6.06 -10.15 16.42
C TRP A 6 -4.84 -11.05 16.65
N ASP A 7 -3.68 -10.44 16.89
CA ASP A 7 -2.49 -11.12 17.40
C ASP A 7 -2.23 -10.78 18.86
N LYS A 8 -2.63 -11.68 19.76
CA LYS A 8 -2.45 -11.48 21.20
C LYS A 8 -0.97 -11.45 21.63
N LYS A 9 -0.05 -12.09 20.85
CA LYS A 9 1.39 -12.12 21.19
C LYS A 9 2.02 -10.74 21.06
N THR A 10 1.88 -10.13 19.90
CA THR A 10 2.45 -8.81 19.61
C THR A 10 1.57 -7.66 20.09
N GLY A 11 0.28 -7.93 20.35
CA GLY A 11 -0.73 -6.91 20.60
C GLY A 11 -1.22 -6.24 19.32
N GLY A 12 -0.79 -6.74 18.16
CA GLY A 12 -1.12 -6.24 16.84
C GLY A 12 -2.18 -7.06 16.12
N VAL A 13 -2.04 -7.17 14.82
CA VAL A 13 -2.95 -7.86 13.91
C VAL A 13 -2.22 -8.90 13.05
N LEU A 14 -2.94 -9.92 12.60
CA LEU A 14 -2.48 -10.89 11.62
C LEU A 14 -3.36 -10.83 10.37
N LEU A 15 -2.70 -10.84 9.23
CA LEU A 15 -3.33 -11.00 7.93
C LEU A 15 -3.67 -12.48 7.70
N LYS A 16 -4.81 -12.75 7.10
CA LYS A 16 -5.30 -14.09 6.78
C LYS A 16 -5.89 -14.13 5.37
N ARG A 17 -5.68 -15.23 4.66
CA ARG A 17 -6.26 -15.46 3.31
C ARG A 17 -7.73 -15.84 3.37
N HIS A 18 -8.12 -16.53 4.41
CA HIS A 18 -9.46 -17.11 4.52
C HIS A 18 -10.27 -16.47 5.64
N ILE A 19 -11.57 -16.36 5.41
CA ILE A 19 -12.52 -15.92 6.42
C ILE A 19 -12.64 -17.03 7.49
N SER A 20 -12.51 -16.64 8.74
CA SER A 20 -12.75 -17.50 9.90
C SER A 20 -13.69 -16.77 10.88
N LYS A 21 -14.14 -17.46 11.92
CA LYS A 21 -14.95 -16.85 12.99
C LYS A 21 -14.22 -15.71 13.72
N GLU A 22 -12.91 -15.72 13.69
CA GLU A 22 -12.05 -14.71 14.35
C GLU A 22 -11.75 -13.52 13.45
N THR A 23 -12.21 -13.54 12.20
CA THR A 23 -11.94 -12.50 11.23
C THR A 23 -12.73 -11.24 11.56
N LEU A 24 -12.05 -10.10 11.60
CA LEU A 24 -12.66 -8.81 11.86
C LEU A 24 -13.50 -8.36 10.67
N SER A 25 -14.68 -7.82 10.95
CA SER A 25 -15.57 -7.24 9.93
C SER A 25 -15.14 -5.85 9.47
N VAL A 26 -14.37 -5.15 10.32
CA VAL A 26 -13.85 -3.80 10.06
C VAL A 26 -12.34 -3.82 10.28
N SER A 27 -11.61 -3.17 9.37
CA SER A 27 -10.17 -3.01 9.51
C SER A 27 -9.84 -2.10 10.70
N PRO A 28 -9.04 -2.57 11.66
CA PRO A 28 -8.65 -1.77 12.81
C PRO A 28 -7.63 -0.72 12.40
N ARG A 29 -7.74 0.48 12.97
CA ARG A 29 -6.71 1.52 12.87
C ARG A 29 -5.83 1.54 14.12
N PRO A 30 -4.54 1.86 14.00
CA PRO A 30 -3.67 2.03 15.16
C PRO A 30 -4.09 3.28 15.96
N VAL A 31 -3.90 3.19 17.29
CA VAL A 31 -4.16 4.27 18.25
C VAL A 31 -2.88 4.54 19.03
N PHE A 32 -2.44 5.79 19.02
CA PHE A 32 -1.21 6.25 19.66
C PHE A 32 -1.53 6.99 20.97
N PHE A 33 -0.50 7.29 21.76
CA PHE A 33 -0.65 7.90 23.07
C PHE A 33 -1.33 9.27 23.02
N GLU A 34 -1.13 10.04 21.95
CA GLU A 34 -1.72 11.38 21.77
C GLU A 34 -3.26 11.31 21.78
N GLU A 35 -3.83 10.29 21.11
CA GLU A 35 -5.29 10.10 21.12
C GLU A 35 -5.81 9.73 22.51
N LEU A 36 -5.05 8.93 23.28
CA LEU A 36 -5.40 8.54 24.62
C LEU A 36 -5.32 9.72 25.61
N ASP A 37 -4.35 10.62 25.38
CA ASP A 37 -4.21 11.87 26.15
C ASP A 37 -5.38 12.83 25.86
N LEU A 38 -5.81 12.94 24.60
CA LEU A 38 -7.03 13.70 24.23
C LEU A 38 -8.28 13.16 24.91
N LEU A 39 -8.37 11.83 25.10
CA LEU A 39 -9.46 11.16 25.81
C LEU A 39 -9.29 11.21 27.35
N LYS A 40 -8.19 11.82 27.84
CA LYS A 40 -7.85 11.98 29.25
C LYS A 40 -7.82 10.66 30.03
N LEU A 41 -7.29 9.60 29.42
CA LEU A 41 -7.29 8.28 30.05
C LEU A 41 -6.35 8.18 31.24
N LYS A 42 -5.23 8.97 31.29
CA LYS A 42 -4.38 9.06 32.47
C LYS A 42 -5.12 9.55 33.70
N GLU A 43 -6.01 10.54 33.54
CA GLU A 43 -6.87 11.05 34.63
C GLU A 43 -7.91 10.01 35.10
N LYS A 44 -8.26 9.07 34.22
CA LYS A 44 -9.22 7.99 34.52
C LYS A 44 -8.54 6.72 35.08
N GLY A 45 -7.23 6.78 35.38
CA GLY A 45 -6.51 5.68 36.02
C GLY A 45 -5.75 4.75 35.08
N TRP A 46 -5.63 5.09 33.80
CA TRP A 46 -4.81 4.33 32.86
C TRP A 46 -3.35 4.80 32.90
N SER A 47 -2.43 3.87 32.62
CA SER A 47 -0.99 4.14 32.53
C SER A 47 -0.45 3.62 31.21
N TYR A 48 0.27 4.45 30.48
CA TYR A 48 0.89 4.09 29.19
C TYR A 48 2.11 4.97 28.90
N PRO A 49 3.10 4.44 28.16
CA PRO A 49 4.27 5.20 27.74
C PRO A 49 3.93 6.18 26.60
N GLU A 50 4.73 7.23 26.51
CA GLU A 50 4.80 8.09 25.33
C GLU A 50 5.83 7.47 24.37
N CYS A 51 5.35 6.88 23.29
CA CYS A 51 6.17 6.14 22.33
C CYS A 51 5.60 6.29 20.91
N LYS A 52 6.43 5.92 19.92
CA LYS A 52 6.04 5.99 18.51
C LYS A 52 5.17 4.80 18.06
N GLU A 53 5.18 3.72 18.82
CA GLU A 53 4.44 2.51 18.53
C GLU A 53 2.97 2.68 18.97
N PRO A 54 2.02 2.02 18.27
CA PRO A 54 0.63 1.99 18.69
C PRO A 54 0.48 1.34 20.07
N LEU A 55 -0.50 1.79 20.84
CA LEU A 55 -0.85 1.23 22.15
C LEU A 55 -2.12 0.40 22.09
N LEU A 56 -3.05 0.79 21.23
CA LEU A 56 -4.35 0.17 21.05
C LEU A 56 -4.70 0.10 19.56
N TRP A 57 -5.83 -0.52 19.30
CA TRP A 57 -6.46 -0.55 17.99
C TRP A 57 -7.90 -0.09 18.10
N ALA A 58 -8.40 0.64 17.09
CA ALA A 58 -9.80 1.06 17.05
C ALA A 58 -10.50 0.51 15.81
N CYS A 59 -11.68 -0.09 16.04
CA CYS A 59 -12.66 -0.42 15.02
C CYS A 59 -13.86 0.49 15.20
N ASN A 60 -13.99 1.50 14.36
CA ASN A 60 -14.98 2.57 14.53
C ASN A 60 -14.85 3.25 15.90
N LYS A 61 -15.87 3.12 16.75
CA LYS A 61 -15.95 3.71 18.10
C LYS A 61 -15.46 2.77 19.22
N LEU A 62 -15.11 1.53 18.86
CA LEU A 62 -14.70 0.50 19.81
C LEU A 62 -13.16 0.39 19.84
N TYR A 63 -12.59 0.39 21.03
CA TYR A 63 -11.15 0.33 21.25
C TYR A 63 -10.75 -1.01 21.85
N TYR A 64 -9.64 -1.56 21.33
CA TYR A 64 -9.19 -2.91 21.64
C TYR A 64 -7.73 -2.90 22.11
N TYR A 65 -7.46 -3.62 23.18
CA TYR A 65 -6.12 -3.93 23.66
C TYR A 65 -5.87 -5.41 23.58
N ARG A 66 -4.87 -5.83 22.80
CA ARG A 66 -4.51 -7.24 22.58
C ARG A 66 -5.70 -8.13 22.16
N GLY A 67 -6.61 -7.57 21.37
CA GLY A 67 -7.78 -8.27 20.85
C GLY A 67 -9.00 -8.27 21.78
N GLU A 68 -8.92 -7.65 22.94
CA GLU A 68 -10.04 -7.48 23.86
C GLU A 68 -10.58 -6.06 23.82
N GLN A 69 -11.88 -5.90 23.74
CA GLN A 69 -12.50 -4.57 23.82
C GLN A 69 -12.27 -3.97 25.21
N VAL A 70 -11.79 -2.75 25.25
CA VAL A 70 -11.45 -2.06 26.51
C VAL A 70 -12.33 -0.85 26.79
N PHE A 71 -12.78 -0.15 25.77
CA PHE A 71 -13.76 0.93 25.91
C PHE A 71 -14.45 1.25 24.59
N GLU A 72 -15.51 2.05 24.67
CA GLU A 72 -16.22 2.66 23.55
C GLU A 72 -16.22 4.18 23.73
N VAL A 73 -16.09 4.91 22.63
CA VAL A 73 -16.24 6.38 22.60
C VAL A 73 -17.63 6.75 22.10
N LYS A 74 -18.39 7.51 22.89
CA LYS A 74 -19.72 8.01 22.55
C LYS A 74 -19.74 9.55 22.48
N GLY A 75 -20.65 10.10 21.70
CA GLY A 75 -20.86 11.54 21.64
C GLY A 75 -19.74 12.33 20.95
N ALA A 76 -18.87 11.69 20.17
CA ALA A 76 -17.83 12.39 19.41
C ALA A 76 -18.47 13.11 18.21
N ASN A 77 -18.98 14.29 18.40
CA ASN A 77 -19.42 15.21 17.35
C ASN A 77 -18.72 16.57 17.52
N VAL A 78 -18.98 17.51 16.60
CA VAL A 78 -18.30 18.83 16.59
C VAL A 78 -18.62 19.66 17.84
N TYR A 79 -19.71 19.36 18.55
CA TYR A 79 -20.22 20.17 19.65
C TYR A 79 -20.05 19.52 21.01
N ASP A 80 -19.94 18.18 21.08
CA ASP A 80 -19.90 17.44 22.31
C ASP A 80 -18.53 16.79 22.58
N ALA A 81 -18.06 16.93 23.81
CA ALA A 81 -16.85 16.23 24.24
C ALA A 81 -17.09 14.71 24.21
N PRO A 82 -16.13 13.92 23.71
CA PRO A 82 -16.26 12.48 23.67
C PRO A 82 -16.35 11.87 25.05
N THR A 83 -17.34 10.99 25.26
CA THR A 83 -17.50 10.23 26.51
C THR A 83 -16.90 8.83 26.33
N VAL A 84 -16.00 8.46 27.22
CA VAL A 84 -15.40 7.13 27.27
C VAL A 84 -16.21 6.23 28.19
N VAL A 85 -16.71 5.11 27.67
CA VAL A 85 -17.40 4.06 28.38
C VAL A 85 -16.53 2.83 28.45
N PHE A 86 -15.98 2.49 29.61
CA PHE A 86 -15.13 1.34 29.79
C PHE A 86 -15.92 0.03 29.76
N ALA A 87 -15.28 -1.02 29.20
CA ALA A 87 -15.74 -2.38 29.35
C ALA A 87 -15.54 -2.83 30.82
N GLU A 88 -16.33 -3.80 31.27
CA GLU A 88 -16.29 -4.30 32.63
C GLU A 88 -14.88 -4.74 33.06
N GLY A 89 -14.41 -4.22 34.18
CA GLY A 89 -13.08 -4.51 34.72
C GLY A 89 -11.90 -3.87 33.95
N LYS A 90 -12.17 -2.89 33.05
CA LYS A 90 -11.13 -2.20 32.27
C LYS A 90 -10.96 -0.73 32.67
N GLU A 91 -11.46 -0.31 33.81
CA GLU A 91 -11.39 1.07 34.31
C GLU A 91 -9.95 1.51 34.63
N LYS A 92 -9.08 0.55 34.95
CA LYS A 92 -7.65 0.78 35.22
C LYS A 92 -6.83 -0.20 34.42
N LEU A 93 -6.00 0.30 33.51
CA LEU A 93 -5.17 -0.55 32.66
C LEU A 93 -3.75 0.03 32.53
N LYS A 94 -2.75 -0.86 32.53
CA LYS A 94 -1.38 -0.51 32.18
C LYS A 94 -1.08 -1.05 30.80
N LEU A 95 -0.95 -0.15 29.82
CA LEU A 95 -0.67 -0.52 28.44
C LEU A 95 0.83 -0.74 28.21
N LYS A 96 1.11 -1.67 27.31
CA LYS A 96 2.42 -1.84 26.69
C LYS A 96 2.27 -1.58 25.20
N PRO A 97 3.29 -1.02 24.54
CA PRO A 97 3.28 -0.82 23.10
C PRO A 97 3.07 -2.14 22.35
N VAL A 98 2.53 -2.01 21.14
CA VAL A 98 2.49 -3.09 20.18
C VAL A 98 3.91 -3.43 19.76
N ASP A 99 4.25 -4.70 19.73
CA ASP A 99 5.50 -5.19 19.17
C ASP A 99 5.37 -5.16 17.63
N VAL A 100 5.74 -4.01 17.06
CA VAL A 100 5.58 -3.77 15.61
C VAL A 100 6.51 -4.65 14.79
N GLU A 101 7.75 -4.85 15.24
CA GLU A 101 8.70 -5.71 14.53
C GLU A 101 8.23 -7.16 14.51
N GLY A 102 7.81 -7.68 15.66
CA GLY A 102 7.24 -9.01 15.75
C GLY A 102 5.95 -9.15 14.95
N MET A 103 5.11 -8.12 14.88
CA MET A 103 3.90 -8.10 14.06
C MET A 103 4.24 -8.16 12.56
N LEU A 104 5.20 -7.38 12.10
CA LEU A 104 5.64 -7.37 10.70
C LEU A 104 6.23 -8.73 10.30
N GLU A 105 7.11 -9.29 11.13
CA GLU A 105 7.71 -10.61 10.86
C GLU A 105 6.65 -11.72 10.77
N ARG A 106 5.63 -11.69 11.63
CA ARG A 106 4.52 -12.65 11.61
C ARG A 106 3.58 -12.51 10.42
N ASN A 107 3.57 -11.36 9.77
CA ASN A 107 2.77 -11.08 8.57
C ASN A 107 3.60 -11.14 7.27
N ARG A 108 4.90 -11.40 7.35
CA ARG A 108 5.84 -11.31 6.22
C ARG A 108 5.35 -12.02 4.98
N ASP A 109 4.97 -13.30 5.11
CA ASP A 109 4.56 -14.12 3.97
C ASP A 109 3.25 -13.61 3.35
N GLU A 110 2.29 -13.20 4.18
CA GLU A 110 1.03 -12.65 3.69
C GLU A 110 1.21 -11.28 3.04
N MET A 111 2.08 -10.44 3.58
CA MET A 111 2.44 -9.15 2.97
C MET A 111 3.13 -9.33 1.62
N PHE A 112 4.07 -10.29 1.53
CA PHE A 112 4.74 -10.60 0.27
C PHE A 112 3.75 -11.05 -0.82
N VAL A 113 2.76 -11.87 -0.45
CA VAL A 113 1.73 -12.30 -1.42
C VAL A 113 0.86 -11.12 -1.87
N ILE A 114 0.43 -10.25 -0.94
CA ILE A 114 -0.38 -9.07 -1.26
C ILE A 114 0.39 -8.13 -2.19
N GLU A 115 1.66 -7.90 -1.91
CA GLU A 115 2.53 -7.07 -2.75
C GLU A 115 2.69 -7.69 -4.14
N SER A 116 2.95 -8.99 -4.22
CA SER A 116 3.09 -9.71 -5.49
C SER A 116 1.80 -9.65 -6.33
N GLU A 117 0.64 -9.89 -5.72
CA GLU A 117 -0.67 -9.76 -6.38
C GLU A 117 -0.93 -8.33 -6.87
N ALA A 118 -0.54 -7.31 -6.10
CA ALA A 118 -0.69 -5.91 -6.50
C ALA A 118 0.22 -5.56 -7.68
N ILE A 119 1.47 -6.01 -7.67
CA ILE A 119 2.41 -5.82 -8.78
C ILE A 119 1.90 -6.52 -10.04
N GLU A 120 1.43 -7.76 -9.93
CA GLU A 120 0.86 -8.50 -11.06
C GLU A 120 -0.37 -7.79 -11.63
N PHE A 121 -1.29 -7.36 -10.77
CA PHE A 121 -2.47 -6.60 -11.20
C PHE A 121 -2.11 -5.31 -11.96
N ILE A 122 -1.14 -4.54 -11.46
CA ILE A 122 -0.68 -3.31 -12.12
C ILE A 122 -0.05 -3.66 -13.47
N ARG A 123 0.79 -4.69 -13.53
CA ARG A 123 1.44 -5.15 -14.76
C ARG A 123 0.43 -5.61 -15.81
N ASP A 124 -0.53 -6.44 -15.41
CA ASP A 124 -1.57 -6.95 -16.31
C ASP A 124 -2.45 -5.82 -16.84
N THR A 125 -2.84 -4.90 -15.97
CA THR A 125 -3.61 -3.71 -16.35
C THR A 125 -2.82 -2.86 -17.33
N TYR A 126 -1.53 -2.61 -17.06
CA TYR A 126 -0.66 -1.89 -17.97
C TYR A 126 -0.57 -2.59 -19.32
N THR A 127 -0.31 -3.88 -19.33
CA THR A 127 -0.22 -4.69 -20.55
C THR A 127 -1.54 -4.66 -21.34
N MET A 128 -2.67 -4.79 -20.66
CA MET A 128 -4.00 -4.76 -21.28
C MET A 128 -4.28 -3.42 -22.00
N TYR A 129 -3.92 -2.30 -21.39
CA TYR A 129 -4.24 -0.98 -21.90
C TYR A 129 -3.13 -0.33 -22.73
N SER A 130 -1.86 -0.75 -22.58
CA SER A 130 -0.73 -0.17 -23.28
C SER A 130 -0.28 -0.97 -24.51
N SER A 131 -0.69 -2.22 -24.67
CA SER A 131 -0.13 -3.10 -25.69
C SER A 131 -0.89 -3.12 -27.01
N ALA A 132 -0.16 -2.94 -28.12
CA ALA A 132 -0.51 -3.49 -29.41
C ALA A 132 0.28 -4.80 -29.62
N LYS A 133 -0.39 -5.80 -30.14
CA LYS A 133 0.08 -7.20 -30.18
C LYS A 133 1.11 -7.54 -31.27
N LYS A 134 1.88 -6.59 -31.82
CA LYS A 134 2.84 -6.87 -32.90
C LYS A 134 4.24 -6.34 -32.57
N SER A 135 5.21 -7.23 -32.63
CA SER A 135 6.62 -6.88 -32.59
C SER A 135 7.02 -6.02 -33.81
N VAL A 136 7.90 -5.08 -33.56
CA VAL A 136 8.48 -4.23 -34.58
C VAL A 136 9.89 -4.73 -34.88
N GLY A 137 10.21 -4.87 -36.16
CA GLY A 137 11.54 -5.26 -36.57
C GLY A 137 12.61 -4.22 -36.21
N ALA A 138 13.79 -4.72 -35.92
CA ALA A 138 14.96 -3.92 -35.62
C ALA A 138 15.26 -2.89 -36.70
N ALA A 139 15.62 -1.69 -36.32
CA ALA A 139 16.08 -0.65 -37.23
C ALA A 139 17.58 -0.46 -37.11
N LYS A 140 18.27 -0.44 -38.24
CA LYS A 140 19.75 -0.23 -38.30
C LYS A 140 20.07 1.25 -38.07
N ALA A 141 20.97 1.50 -37.12
CA ALA A 141 21.22 2.79 -36.49
C ALA A 141 21.80 3.90 -37.40
N ASN A 142 22.58 3.57 -38.38
CA ASN A 142 23.50 4.56 -38.98
C ASN A 142 22.88 5.51 -40.01
N GLN A 143 21.56 5.45 -40.25
CA GLN A 143 20.90 6.25 -41.29
C GLN A 143 19.44 6.62 -40.96
N LEU A 144 18.96 6.41 -39.73
CA LEU A 144 17.55 6.56 -39.38
C LEU A 144 17.37 7.52 -38.20
N ASP A 145 16.43 8.41 -38.35
CA ASP A 145 15.84 9.13 -37.20
C ASP A 145 14.99 8.14 -36.39
N PHE A 146 15.58 7.62 -35.31
CA PHE A 146 14.93 6.61 -34.44
C PHE A 146 13.67 7.14 -33.78
N GLU A 147 13.63 8.43 -33.47
CA GLU A 147 12.46 9.06 -32.88
C GLU A 147 11.31 9.10 -33.88
N ALA A 148 11.57 9.52 -35.10
CA ALA A 148 10.59 9.55 -36.17
C ALA A 148 10.12 8.13 -36.54
N LEU A 149 11.03 7.17 -36.57
CA LEU A 149 10.70 5.76 -36.82
C LEU A 149 9.82 5.21 -35.69
N ALA A 150 10.22 5.38 -34.45
CA ALA A 150 9.50 4.90 -33.30
C ALA A 150 8.10 5.54 -33.22
N ALA A 151 7.96 6.85 -33.45
CA ALA A 151 6.69 7.52 -33.49
C ALA A 151 5.78 7.02 -34.64
N LYS A 152 6.36 6.73 -35.80
CA LYS A 152 5.60 6.18 -36.94
C LYS A 152 5.09 4.77 -36.65
N VAL A 153 5.91 3.95 -36.03
CA VAL A 153 5.55 2.59 -35.67
C VAL A 153 4.52 2.61 -34.54
N GLU A 154 4.69 3.43 -33.53
CA GLU A 154 3.72 3.61 -32.44
C GLU A 154 2.34 4.01 -32.97
N LYS A 155 2.30 5.01 -33.90
CA LYS A 155 1.04 5.41 -34.55
C LYS A 155 0.35 4.28 -35.29
N LYS A 156 1.15 3.38 -35.92
CA LYS A 156 0.64 2.25 -36.70
C LYS A 156 0.20 1.09 -35.82
N THR A 157 0.98 0.75 -34.78
CA THR A 157 0.76 -0.42 -33.94
C THR A 157 -0.01 -0.09 -32.66
N LYS A 158 -0.10 1.20 -32.29
CA LYS A 158 -0.60 1.72 -31.01
C LYS A 158 0.14 1.16 -29.79
N GLN A 159 1.34 0.67 -29.99
CA GLN A 159 2.19 0.07 -28.97
C GLN A 159 3.32 1.04 -28.64
N LYS A 160 3.62 1.21 -27.35
CA LYS A 160 4.76 2.00 -26.92
C LYS A 160 6.04 1.44 -27.41
N MET A 161 6.87 2.31 -27.92
CA MET A 161 8.15 1.96 -28.45
C MET A 161 9.26 2.45 -27.54
N ALA A 162 10.33 1.67 -27.45
CA ALA A 162 11.58 2.04 -26.81
C ALA A 162 12.68 2.07 -27.84
N ILE A 163 13.54 3.07 -27.73
CA ILE A 163 14.83 3.09 -28.42
C ILE A 163 15.84 2.46 -27.47
N VAL A 164 16.37 1.32 -27.83
CA VAL A 164 17.32 0.57 -27.01
C VAL A 164 18.72 0.63 -27.59
N LYS A 165 19.72 0.68 -26.71
CA LYS A 165 21.11 0.63 -27.12
C LYS A 165 21.53 -0.84 -27.20
N GLN A 166 22.03 -1.28 -28.38
CA GLN A 166 22.52 -2.64 -28.54
C GLN A 166 24.01 -2.72 -28.21
N ASP A 167 24.83 -1.89 -28.85
CA ASP A 167 26.27 -1.82 -28.67
C ASP A 167 26.75 -0.36 -28.61
N CYS A 168 28.06 -0.12 -28.66
CA CYS A 168 28.62 1.21 -28.46
C CYS A 168 27.98 2.31 -29.33
N ASP A 169 27.57 1.98 -30.57
CA ASP A 169 27.02 2.98 -31.50
C ASP A 169 25.79 2.51 -32.28
N SER A 170 25.15 1.43 -31.88
CA SER A 170 23.96 0.94 -32.54
C SER A 170 22.73 1.03 -31.64
N PHE A 171 21.63 1.47 -32.26
CA PHE A 171 20.31 1.57 -31.60
C PHE A 171 19.31 0.70 -32.36
N ASP A 172 18.27 0.34 -31.65
CA ASP A 172 17.16 -0.43 -32.17
C ASP A 172 15.83 0.10 -31.65
N VAL A 173 14.77 -0.10 -32.40
CA VAL A 173 13.42 0.29 -31.97
C VAL A 173 12.59 -0.96 -31.78
N MET A 174 12.13 -1.16 -30.55
CA MET A 174 11.30 -2.30 -30.19
C MET A 174 10.19 -1.90 -29.23
N PRO A 175 9.17 -2.74 -29.04
CA PRO A 175 8.17 -2.53 -28.01
C PRO A 175 8.82 -2.36 -26.64
N LEU A 176 8.35 -1.39 -25.87
CA LEU A 176 8.87 -1.11 -24.51
C LEU A 176 8.80 -2.34 -23.61
N GLU A 177 7.72 -3.10 -23.71
CA GLU A 177 7.50 -4.33 -22.94
C GLU A 177 8.58 -5.38 -23.29
N GLN A 178 8.78 -5.62 -24.57
CA GLN A 178 9.83 -6.55 -25.04
C GLN A 178 11.24 -6.10 -24.63
N ALA A 179 11.50 -4.79 -24.64
CA ALA A 179 12.78 -4.24 -24.17
C ALA A 179 13.01 -4.53 -22.68
N ASN A 180 11.96 -4.42 -21.85
CA ASN A 180 12.01 -4.73 -20.44
C ASN A 180 12.20 -6.23 -20.19
N GLU A 181 11.43 -7.09 -20.88
CA GLU A 181 11.55 -8.55 -20.76
C GLU A 181 12.96 -9.05 -21.11
N LEU A 182 13.56 -8.46 -22.15
CA LEU A 182 14.91 -8.80 -22.59
C LEU A 182 16.01 -8.12 -21.76
N GLY A 183 15.67 -7.32 -20.75
CA GLY A 183 16.62 -6.57 -19.92
C GLY A 183 17.48 -5.60 -20.73
N LYS A 184 16.98 -5.06 -21.84
CA LYS A 184 17.72 -4.15 -22.72
C LYS A 184 17.86 -2.78 -22.08
N ARG A 185 19.00 -2.11 -22.31
CA ARG A 185 19.21 -0.74 -21.86
C ARG A 185 18.39 0.22 -22.71
N ILE A 186 17.31 0.74 -22.13
CA ILE A 186 16.45 1.73 -22.77
C ILE A 186 17.17 3.07 -22.78
N PHE A 187 17.32 3.63 -23.98
CA PHE A 187 17.89 4.96 -24.20
C PHE A 187 16.81 6.04 -24.12
N GLN A 188 15.69 5.78 -24.78
CA GLN A 188 14.54 6.70 -24.81
C GLN A 188 13.25 5.92 -25.06
N THR A 189 12.16 6.40 -24.52
CA THR A 189 10.81 5.94 -24.85
C THR A 189 10.10 6.96 -25.71
N THR A 190 9.31 6.49 -26.67
CA THR A 190 8.57 7.36 -27.60
C THR A 190 7.42 8.09 -26.94
N ARG A 191 7.00 7.63 -25.76
CA ARG A 191 5.85 8.18 -25.07
C ARG A 191 6.02 8.12 -23.57
N ILE A 192 5.70 9.21 -22.92
CA ILE A 192 5.58 9.26 -21.46
C ILE A 192 4.16 8.85 -21.11
N ASP A 193 4.01 7.87 -20.23
CA ASP A 193 2.72 7.56 -19.62
C ASP A 193 2.45 8.53 -18.50
N TYR A 194 1.29 9.11 -18.56
CA TYR A 194 0.77 9.90 -17.47
C TYR A 194 -0.14 9.00 -16.63
N PHE A 195 0.21 8.86 -15.36
CA PHE A 195 -0.65 8.23 -14.38
C PHE A 195 -1.43 9.32 -13.66
N LEU A 196 -2.75 9.19 -13.62
CA LEU A 196 -3.59 10.06 -12.83
C LEU A 196 -3.65 9.50 -11.41
N ALA A 197 -2.93 10.12 -10.49
CA ALA A 197 -3.08 9.85 -9.06
C ALA A 197 -4.11 10.80 -8.47
N SER A 198 -5.22 10.26 -7.99
CA SER A 198 -6.24 11.04 -7.30
C SER A 198 -5.84 11.27 -5.86
N PHE A 199 -5.63 12.53 -5.48
CA PHE A 199 -5.29 12.90 -4.12
C PHE A 199 -6.55 13.21 -3.32
N SER A 200 -6.85 12.36 -2.34
CA SER A 200 -7.99 12.53 -1.43
C SER A 200 -7.62 13.18 -0.10
N GLY A 201 -6.34 13.49 0.13
CA GLY A 201 -5.82 13.93 1.43
C GLY A 201 -5.63 12.79 2.44
N GLY A 202 -5.90 11.56 2.05
CA GLY A 202 -5.66 10.38 2.87
C GLY A 202 -4.22 9.86 2.79
N LYS A 203 -3.84 9.02 3.73
CA LYS A 203 -2.49 8.45 3.83
C LYS A 203 -2.08 7.69 2.56
N ASP A 204 -2.99 6.91 2.00
CA ASP A 204 -2.69 6.07 0.82
C ASP A 204 -2.40 6.92 -0.41
N SER A 205 -3.16 8.01 -0.62
CA SER A 205 -2.92 8.92 -1.74
C SER A 205 -1.62 9.71 -1.58
N GLN A 206 -1.16 9.98 -0.36
CA GLN A 206 0.11 10.64 -0.11
C GLN A 206 1.28 9.72 -0.47
N VAL A 207 1.23 8.45 -0.07
CA VAL A 207 2.26 7.44 -0.39
C VAL A 207 2.41 7.22 -1.90
N VAL A 208 1.32 7.34 -2.67
CA VAL A 208 1.37 7.20 -4.14
C VAL A 208 2.04 8.39 -4.82
N LEU A 209 2.06 9.58 -4.17
CA LEU A 209 2.66 10.79 -4.73
C LEU A 209 4.13 10.98 -4.35
N ASP A 210 4.60 10.36 -3.26
CA ASP A 210 6.01 10.36 -2.81
C ASP A 210 6.83 9.35 -3.62
#